data_9bdb126bfa96b971838dd9727edb60a2
#
_entry.id   9bdb126bfa96b971838dd9727edb60a2
#
_cell.length_a   1.000
_cell.length_b   1.000
_cell.length_c   1.000
_cell.angle_alpha   90.00
_cell.angle_beta   90.00
_cell.angle_gamma   90.00
#
_symmetry.space_group_name_H-M   'P 1'
#
loop_
_entity.id
_entity.type
_entity.pdbx_description
1 polymer ?
#
loop_
_entity_poly.entity_id
_entity_poly.type
_entity_poly.pdbx_seq_one_letter_code
_entity_poly.pdbx_strand_id
1 'polypeptide(L)'
;VEQGQSVNQIYINHQDELMCSEKTSYNYIDVCLFDVRNIDLPRKVKFRERYKKPEFKVDKGCRIDRNYKNFCEFLEKTPDTNIVQMDSVIGEKGGKCLLTIHFVECSFMLAFLRDANTSKSVTDIFHLLHQTLGDDLFKKLFPVILTDNGSEFSTLCAYPPRF
;
A
#
# COMPACT_ATOMS: atom_id res chain seq x y z
N VAL A 1 24.88 34.45 -9.94
CA VAL A 1 24.28 33.62 -8.88
C VAL A 1 24.38 34.34 -7.54
N GLU A 2 25.52 34.87 -7.15
CA GLU A 2 25.72 35.65 -5.90
C GLU A 2 24.79 36.86 -5.79
N GLN A 3 24.40 37.46 -6.90
CA GLN A 3 23.42 38.53 -6.99
C GLN A 3 21.95 38.05 -7.06
N GLY A 4 21.67 36.82 -6.75
CA GLY A 4 20.32 36.24 -6.76
C GLY A 4 19.79 35.85 -8.15
N GLN A 5 20.57 35.97 -9.21
CA GLN A 5 20.19 35.54 -10.56
C GLN A 5 20.36 34.01 -10.73
N SER A 6 19.42 33.38 -11.44
CA SER A 6 19.56 31.95 -11.80
C SER A 6 20.60 31.76 -12.91
N VAL A 7 21.22 30.59 -12.97
CA VAL A 7 22.17 30.24 -14.06
C VAL A 7 21.52 30.40 -15.45
N ASN A 8 20.25 30.01 -15.56
CA ASN A 8 19.49 30.18 -16.82
C ASN A 8 19.35 31.66 -17.23
N GLN A 9 19.05 32.53 -16.27
CA GLN A 9 18.93 33.98 -16.52
C GLN A 9 20.26 34.59 -16.92
N ILE A 10 21.36 34.18 -16.27
CA ILE A 10 22.71 34.62 -16.62
C ILE A 10 23.04 34.17 -18.05
N TYR A 11 22.73 32.90 -18.39
CA TYR A 11 22.99 32.34 -19.71
C TYR A 11 22.22 33.08 -20.79
N ILE A 12 20.94 33.39 -20.61
CA ILE A 12 20.11 34.12 -21.57
C ILE A 12 20.68 35.54 -21.82
N ASN A 13 21.11 36.21 -20.77
CA ASN A 13 21.59 37.62 -20.87
C ASN A 13 23.01 37.75 -21.44
N HIS A 14 23.83 36.70 -21.32
CA HIS A 14 25.27 36.71 -21.68
C HIS A 14 25.62 35.57 -22.63
N GLN A 15 24.68 35.14 -23.49
CA GLN A 15 24.86 34.00 -24.38
C GLN A 15 26.05 34.15 -25.31
N ASP A 16 26.31 35.39 -25.77
CA ASP A 16 27.39 35.70 -26.69
C ASP A 16 28.79 35.72 -26.04
N GLU A 17 28.84 35.90 -24.72
CA GLU A 17 30.05 35.93 -23.90
C GLU A 17 30.45 34.57 -23.34
N LEU A 18 29.47 33.67 -23.20
CA LEU A 18 29.64 32.35 -22.62
C LEU A 18 30.02 31.31 -23.65
N MET A 19 31.22 30.76 -23.56
CA MET A 19 31.75 29.75 -24.50
C MET A 19 31.21 28.32 -24.22
N CYS A 20 30.27 28.15 -23.29
CA CYS A 20 29.75 26.85 -22.88
C CYS A 20 28.21 26.83 -22.80
N SER A 21 27.62 25.67 -22.91
CA SER A 21 26.17 25.52 -22.76
C SER A 21 25.73 25.71 -21.32
N GLU A 22 24.44 26.06 -21.09
CA GLU A 22 23.84 26.14 -19.76
C GLU A 22 24.07 24.86 -18.95
N LYS A 23 23.90 23.69 -19.58
CA LYS A 23 24.13 22.39 -18.95
C LYS A 23 25.59 22.21 -18.50
N THR A 24 26.53 22.70 -19.30
CA THR A 24 27.96 22.64 -18.96
C THR A 24 28.27 23.50 -17.74
N SER A 25 27.62 24.68 -17.62
CA SER A 25 27.75 25.54 -16.45
C SER A 25 27.26 24.85 -15.17
N TYR A 26 26.14 24.13 -15.22
CA TYR A 26 25.68 23.31 -14.09
C TYR A 26 26.65 22.17 -13.74
N ASN A 27 27.23 21.50 -14.75
CA ASN A 27 28.24 20.46 -14.50
C ASN A 27 29.50 21.02 -13.85
N TYR A 28 29.93 22.22 -14.20
CA TYR A 28 31.08 22.88 -13.58
C TYR A 28 30.80 23.29 -12.12
N ILE A 29 29.56 23.69 -11.81
CA ILE A 29 29.13 23.93 -10.44
C ILE A 29 29.12 22.63 -9.63
N ASP A 30 28.67 21.51 -10.24
CA ASP A 30 28.62 20.19 -9.60
C ASP A 30 30.01 19.69 -9.20
N VAL A 31 31.01 19.94 -10.04
CA VAL A 31 32.41 19.55 -9.76
C VAL A 31 33.20 20.64 -9.02
N CYS A 32 32.52 21.67 -8.52
CA CYS A 32 33.12 22.78 -7.75
C CYS A 32 34.26 23.51 -8.48
N LEU A 33 34.15 23.70 -9.80
CA LEU A 33 35.11 24.50 -10.59
C LEU A 33 34.90 26.01 -10.39
N PHE A 34 33.74 26.44 -9.93
CA PHE A 34 33.42 27.81 -9.56
C PHE A 34 33.30 27.95 -8.05
N ASP A 35 33.44 29.18 -7.53
CA ASP A 35 33.19 29.47 -6.12
C ASP A 35 31.74 29.23 -5.72
N VAL A 36 30.81 29.31 -6.70
CA VAL A 36 29.40 29.02 -6.53
C VAL A 36 29.19 27.52 -6.36
N ARG A 37 28.47 27.13 -5.33
CA ARG A 37 28.12 25.74 -5.02
C ARG A 37 26.66 25.45 -5.30
N ASN A 38 26.32 24.17 -5.36
CA ASN A 38 24.94 23.71 -5.53
C ASN A 38 23.96 24.25 -4.49
N ILE A 39 24.45 24.57 -3.28
CA ILE A 39 23.65 25.13 -2.19
C ILE A 39 23.18 26.57 -2.50
N ASP A 40 23.95 27.29 -3.32
CA ASP A 40 23.66 28.69 -3.69
C ASP A 40 22.64 28.77 -4.84
N LEU A 41 22.28 27.64 -5.44
CA LEU A 41 21.32 27.56 -6.53
C LEU A 41 19.88 27.55 -6.02
N PRO A 42 18.95 28.41 -6.52
CA PRO A 42 17.61 28.65 -5.95
C PRO A 42 16.70 27.41 -5.82
N ARG A 43 17.00 26.30 -6.45
CA ARG A 43 16.10 25.13 -6.48
C ARG A 43 16.76 23.77 -6.19
N LYS A 44 18.09 23.69 -6.12
CA LYS A 44 18.80 22.43 -6.02
C LYS A 44 18.82 21.83 -4.60
N VAL A 45 18.59 22.63 -3.57
CA VAL A 45 18.60 22.23 -2.16
C VAL A 45 17.31 21.50 -1.70
N LYS A 46 16.29 21.43 -2.54
CA LYS A 46 14.97 20.85 -2.15
C LYS A 46 14.82 19.35 -2.38
N PHE A 47 15.80 18.66 -2.93
CA PHE A 47 15.75 17.23 -3.13
C PHE A 47 16.32 16.47 -1.95
N ARG A 48 15.49 16.34 -0.90
CA ARG A 48 15.65 15.21 0.02
C ARG A 48 15.14 14.00 -0.74
N GLU A 49 16.01 13.06 -1.10
CA GLU A 49 15.55 11.75 -1.57
C GLU A 49 14.56 11.22 -0.54
N ARG A 50 13.30 11.11 -0.95
CA ARG A 50 12.34 10.37 -0.12
C ARG A 50 12.81 8.93 -0.15
N TYR A 51 13.38 8.47 0.94
CA TYR A 51 13.56 7.05 1.18
C TYR A 51 12.18 6.41 1.01
N LYS A 52 11.90 5.89 -0.17
CA LYS A 52 10.75 5.00 -0.35
C LYS A 52 11.08 3.78 0.48
N LYS A 53 10.43 3.66 1.64
CA LYS A 53 10.44 2.39 2.37
C LYS A 53 10.07 1.31 1.34
N PRO A 54 10.83 0.19 1.27
CA PRO A 54 10.45 -0.88 0.36
C PRO A 54 9.01 -1.26 0.68
N GLU A 55 8.10 -1.02 -0.27
CA GLU A 55 6.73 -1.49 -0.15
C GLU A 55 6.81 -3.01 -0.13
N PHE A 56 6.27 -3.60 0.91
CA PHE A 56 6.12 -5.05 0.99
C PHE A 56 5.24 -5.48 -0.18
N LYS A 57 5.86 -6.05 -1.20
CA LYS A 57 5.13 -6.51 -2.39
C LYS A 57 4.44 -7.80 -2.02
N VAL A 58 3.14 -7.74 -1.84
CA VAL A 58 2.29 -8.91 -1.72
C VAL A 58 2.37 -9.68 -3.05
N ASP A 59 2.54 -11.01 -2.97
CA ASP A 59 2.47 -11.86 -4.14
C ASP A 59 1.10 -11.71 -4.80
N LYS A 60 1.11 -11.34 -6.08
CA LYS A 60 -0.13 -11.17 -6.85
C LYS A 60 -0.85 -12.50 -7.11
N GLY A 61 -0.18 -13.62 -6.92
CA GLY A 61 -0.77 -14.96 -7.02
C GLY A 61 -1.95 -15.17 -6.09
N CYS A 62 -1.96 -14.52 -4.90
CA CYS A 62 -3.10 -14.59 -3.97
C CYS A 62 -4.39 -13.93 -4.49
N ARG A 63 -4.32 -13.17 -5.61
CA ARG A 63 -5.46 -12.47 -6.22
C ARG A 63 -6.05 -13.18 -7.45
N ILE A 64 -5.48 -14.31 -7.84
CA ILE A 64 -5.99 -15.10 -8.97
C ILE A 64 -7.37 -15.63 -8.58
N ASP A 65 -8.34 -15.51 -9.50
CA ASP A 65 -9.74 -15.92 -9.33
C ASP A 65 -10.51 -15.25 -8.17
N ARG A 66 -10.04 -14.06 -7.72
CA ARG A 66 -10.62 -13.29 -6.61
C ARG A 66 -11.01 -11.88 -7.02
N ASN A 67 -11.45 -11.68 -8.22
CA ASN A 67 -11.95 -10.40 -8.67
C ASN A 67 -13.48 -10.32 -8.54
N TYR A 68 -14.02 -9.11 -8.67
CA TYR A 68 -15.46 -8.89 -8.57
C TYR A 68 -16.27 -9.70 -9.58
N LYS A 69 -15.73 -9.98 -10.76
CA LYS A 69 -16.40 -10.77 -11.78
C LYS A 69 -16.59 -12.23 -11.32
N ASN A 70 -15.54 -12.84 -10.76
CA ASN A 70 -15.60 -14.19 -10.20
C ASN A 70 -16.60 -14.28 -9.05
N PHE A 71 -16.68 -13.24 -8.22
CA PHE A 71 -17.68 -13.14 -7.16
C PHE A 71 -19.11 -13.09 -7.71
N CYS A 72 -19.38 -12.30 -8.75
CA CYS A 72 -20.69 -12.25 -9.39
C CYS A 72 -21.07 -13.62 -10.00
N GLU A 73 -20.15 -14.26 -10.72
CA GLU A 73 -20.36 -15.61 -11.29
C GLU A 73 -20.63 -16.67 -10.20
N PHE A 74 -20.01 -16.52 -9.04
CA PHE A 74 -20.27 -17.38 -7.89
C PHE A 74 -21.68 -17.17 -7.33
N LEU A 75 -22.12 -15.92 -7.12
CA LEU A 75 -23.46 -15.59 -6.63
C LEU A 75 -24.56 -16.04 -7.58
N GLU A 76 -24.34 -15.99 -8.89
CA GLU A 76 -25.29 -16.52 -9.88
C GLU A 76 -25.50 -18.03 -9.72
N LYS A 77 -24.45 -18.77 -9.31
CA LYS A 77 -24.51 -20.22 -9.08
C LYS A 77 -25.10 -20.58 -7.71
N THR A 78 -24.92 -19.72 -6.73
CA THR A 78 -25.28 -19.96 -5.32
C THR A 78 -25.93 -18.71 -4.71
N PRO A 79 -27.18 -18.37 -5.13
CA PRO A 79 -27.84 -17.12 -4.75
C PRO A 79 -28.15 -17.02 -3.24
N ASP A 80 -28.34 -18.14 -2.57
CA ASP A 80 -28.70 -18.19 -1.13
C ASP A 80 -27.48 -18.30 -0.21
N THR A 81 -26.29 -17.91 -0.71
CA THR A 81 -25.06 -17.99 0.08
C THR A 81 -24.91 -16.78 0.99
N ASN A 82 -24.73 -17.01 2.27
CA ASN A 82 -24.47 -15.97 3.25
C ASN A 82 -23.13 -15.28 2.96
N ILE A 83 -23.14 -13.95 2.96
CA ILE A 83 -21.95 -13.14 2.72
C ILE A 83 -21.43 -12.62 4.06
N VAL A 84 -20.15 -12.87 4.30
CA VAL A 84 -19.41 -12.29 5.41
C VAL A 84 -18.45 -11.23 4.88
N GLN A 85 -18.51 -10.04 5.42
CA GLN A 85 -17.57 -8.95 5.09
C GLN A 85 -16.53 -8.84 6.19
N MET A 86 -15.29 -8.56 5.81
CA MET A 86 -14.20 -8.42 6.76
C MET A 86 -13.33 -7.22 6.41
N ASP A 87 -12.95 -6.46 7.44
CA ASP A 87 -12.12 -5.28 7.30
C ASP A 87 -11.20 -5.11 8.51
N SER A 88 -10.13 -4.32 8.35
CA SER A 88 -9.18 -3.97 9.40
C SER A 88 -9.28 -2.50 9.78
N VAL A 89 -9.73 -2.20 10.98
CA VAL A 89 -9.75 -0.83 11.50
C VAL A 89 -8.44 -0.53 12.20
N ILE A 90 -7.67 0.39 11.63
CA ILE A 90 -6.36 0.80 12.14
C ILE A 90 -6.51 2.15 12.84
N GLY A 91 -6.11 2.22 14.12
CA GLY A 91 -6.02 3.49 14.84
C GLY A 91 -4.74 4.24 14.49
N GLU A 92 -3.68 4.02 15.25
CA GLU A 92 -2.37 4.61 14.97
C GLU A 92 -1.52 3.69 14.09
N LYS A 93 -0.71 4.29 13.23
CA LYS A 93 0.18 3.56 12.33
C LYS A 93 1.26 2.80 13.12
N GLY A 94 1.22 1.47 13.06
CA GLY A 94 2.10 0.58 13.82
C GLY A 94 1.59 0.22 15.22
N GLY A 95 0.38 0.69 15.59
CA GLY A 95 -0.30 0.34 16.83
C GLY A 95 -1.26 -0.85 16.66
N LYS A 96 -2.07 -1.04 17.69
CA LYS A 96 -3.12 -2.07 17.69
C LYS A 96 -4.18 -1.76 16.64
N CYS A 97 -4.80 -2.80 16.11
CA CYS A 97 -5.87 -2.72 15.13
C CYS A 97 -6.99 -3.72 15.46
N LEU A 98 -8.17 -3.45 14.93
CA LEU A 98 -9.31 -4.36 15.05
C LEU A 98 -9.50 -5.11 13.72
N LEU A 99 -9.78 -6.41 13.80
CA LEU A 99 -10.37 -7.16 12.71
C LEU A 99 -11.87 -7.20 12.92
N THR A 100 -12.64 -6.66 12.00
CA THR A 100 -14.10 -6.73 12.02
C THR A 100 -14.57 -7.82 11.07
N ILE A 101 -15.52 -8.63 11.53
CA ILE A 101 -16.18 -9.68 10.74
C ILE A 101 -17.67 -9.42 10.82
N HIS A 102 -18.27 -9.03 9.70
CA HIS A 102 -19.67 -8.65 9.61
C HIS A 102 -20.47 -9.68 8.83
N PHE A 103 -21.45 -10.27 9.48
CA PHE A 103 -22.43 -11.17 8.88
C PHE A 103 -23.57 -10.32 8.35
N VAL A 104 -23.63 -10.16 7.04
CA VAL A 104 -24.51 -9.18 6.38
C VAL A 104 -25.99 -9.49 6.63
N GLU A 105 -26.42 -10.76 6.54
CA GLU A 105 -27.82 -11.15 6.66
C GLU A 105 -28.44 -10.86 8.02
N CYS A 106 -27.69 -11.12 9.09
CA CYS A 106 -28.19 -10.92 10.45
C CYS A 106 -27.73 -9.61 11.07
N SER A 107 -26.97 -8.78 10.32
CA SER A 107 -26.40 -7.53 10.82
C SER A 107 -25.56 -7.71 12.09
N PHE A 108 -24.93 -8.87 12.25
CA PHE A 108 -24.10 -9.19 13.40
C PHE A 108 -22.63 -8.94 13.10
N MET A 109 -21.92 -8.31 14.03
CA MET A 109 -20.51 -8.01 13.86
C MET A 109 -19.68 -8.53 15.02
N LEU A 110 -18.60 -9.22 14.69
CA LEU A 110 -17.51 -9.57 15.63
C LEU A 110 -16.35 -8.60 15.43
N ALA A 111 -15.66 -8.28 16.52
CA ALA A 111 -14.44 -7.47 16.48
C ALA A 111 -13.35 -8.11 17.35
N PHE A 112 -12.18 -8.32 16.74
CA PHE A 112 -11.02 -8.93 17.41
C PHE A 112 -9.89 -7.92 17.47
N LEU A 113 -9.38 -7.66 18.68
CA LEU A 113 -8.21 -6.81 18.87
C LEU A 113 -6.94 -7.56 18.48
N ARG A 114 -6.11 -6.92 17.63
CA ARG A 114 -4.83 -7.45 17.17
C ARG A 114 -3.71 -6.47 17.53
N ASP A 115 -2.54 -6.99 17.88
CA ASP A 115 -1.38 -6.16 18.24
C ASP A 115 -0.69 -5.53 17.02
N ALA A 116 -0.86 -6.13 15.84
CA ALA A 116 -0.28 -5.61 14.60
C ALA A 116 -1.15 -5.97 13.38
N ASN A 117 -1.17 -5.10 12.37
CA ASN A 117 -1.86 -5.36 11.11
C ASN A 117 -1.02 -6.22 10.17
N THR A 118 -0.99 -7.53 10.45
CA THR A 118 -0.25 -8.53 9.67
C THR A 118 -1.17 -9.66 9.22
N SER A 119 -0.83 -10.32 8.12
CA SER A 119 -1.58 -11.48 7.64
C SER A 119 -1.57 -12.64 8.63
N LYS A 120 -0.47 -12.81 9.38
CA LYS A 120 -0.39 -13.82 10.44
C LYS A 120 -1.43 -13.59 11.53
N SER A 121 -1.58 -12.33 12.01
CA SER A 121 -2.55 -12.03 13.07
C SER A 121 -4.01 -12.27 12.65
N VAL A 122 -4.32 -12.13 11.36
CA VAL A 122 -5.63 -12.51 10.80
C VAL A 122 -5.78 -14.03 10.79
N THR A 123 -4.77 -14.74 10.28
CA THR A 123 -4.77 -16.20 10.23
C THR A 123 -4.90 -16.83 11.61
N ASP A 124 -4.23 -16.29 12.63
CA ASP A 124 -4.31 -16.78 14.01
C ASP A 124 -5.75 -16.67 14.57
N ILE A 125 -6.49 -15.59 14.25
CA ILE A 125 -7.91 -15.44 14.63
C ILE A 125 -8.77 -16.50 13.92
N PHE A 126 -8.55 -16.74 12.63
CA PHE A 126 -9.29 -17.76 11.89
C PHE A 126 -8.99 -19.18 12.39
N HIS A 127 -7.75 -19.46 12.81
CA HIS A 127 -7.39 -20.70 13.48
C HIS A 127 -8.18 -20.87 14.80
N LEU A 128 -8.24 -19.83 15.62
CA LEU A 128 -9.00 -19.85 16.86
C LEU A 128 -10.48 -20.09 16.59
N LEU A 129 -11.08 -19.38 15.65
CA LEU A 129 -12.47 -19.55 15.27
C LEU A 129 -12.75 -20.97 14.75
N HIS A 130 -11.88 -21.50 13.90
CA HIS A 130 -12.01 -22.84 13.38
C HIS A 130 -11.89 -23.91 14.45
N GLN A 131 -10.93 -23.78 15.37
CA GLN A 131 -10.80 -24.69 16.53
C GLN A 131 -12.00 -24.66 17.47
N THR A 132 -12.59 -23.46 17.67
CA THR A 132 -13.72 -23.28 18.56
C THR A 132 -15.03 -23.80 17.98
N LEU A 133 -15.26 -23.58 16.67
CA LEU A 133 -16.51 -23.90 16.00
C LEU A 133 -16.52 -25.34 15.42
N GLY A 134 -15.35 -25.87 15.10
CA GLY A 134 -15.22 -27.10 14.33
C GLY A 134 -15.50 -26.91 12.85
N ASP A 135 -15.13 -27.90 12.01
CA ASP A 135 -15.16 -27.84 10.56
C ASP A 135 -16.54 -27.52 9.98
N ASP A 136 -17.55 -28.22 10.46
CA ASP A 136 -18.90 -28.14 9.87
C ASP A 136 -19.55 -26.78 10.10
N LEU A 137 -19.46 -26.30 11.34
CA LEU A 137 -20.04 -25.01 11.71
C LEU A 137 -19.26 -23.85 11.12
N PHE A 138 -17.93 -23.96 11.06
CA PHE A 138 -17.08 -22.96 10.44
C PHE A 138 -17.41 -22.79 8.95
N LYS A 139 -17.51 -23.88 8.18
CA LYS A 139 -17.88 -23.82 6.76
C LYS A 139 -19.29 -23.27 6.53
N LYS A 140 -20.22 -23.53 7.46
CA LYS A 140 -21.59 -23.01 7.38
C LYS A 140 -21.64 -21.50 7.67
N LEU A 141 -20.85 -21.01 8.63
CA LEU A 141 -20.83 -19.60 9.01
C LEU A 141 -20.00 -18.72 8.07
N PHE A 142 -18.95 -19.28 7.46
CA PHE A 142 -18.02 -18.58 6.59
C PHE A 142 -17.99 -19.17 5.17
N PRO A 143 -19.13 -19.24 4.47
CA PRO A 143 -19.15 -19.80 3.11
C PRO A 143 -18.43 -18.90 2.11
N VAL A 144 -18.56 -17.57 2.26
CA VAL A 144 -17.89 -16.56 1.43
C VAL A 144 -17.47 -15.39 2.31
N ILE A 145 -16.20 -15.00 2.19
CA ILE A 145 -15.65 -13.85 2.91
C ILE A 145 -15.19 -12.81 1.88
N LEU A 146 -15.76 -11.62 1.95
CA LEU A 146 -15.36 -10.46 1.16
C LEU A 146 -14.41 -9.59 1.96
N THR A 147 -13.28 -9.27 1.36
CA THR A 147 -12.27 -8.36 1.92
C THR A 147 -11.86 -7.33 0.87
N ASP A 148 -11.25 -6.27 1.30
CA ASP A 148 -10.45 -5.43 0.41
C ASP A 148 -9.18 -6.18 -0.03
N ASN A 149 -8.36 -5.54 -0.89
CA ASN A 149 -7.09 -6.08 -1.34
C ASN A 149 -5.92 -5.80 -0.36
N GLY A 150 -6.19 -5.65 0.92
CA GLY A 150 -5.20 -5.42 1.96
C GLY A 150 -4.14 -6.52 2.03
N SER A 151 -2.92 -6.14 2.37
CA SER A 151 -1.80 -7.08 2.52
C SER A 151 -2.01 -8.09 3.65
N GLU A 152 -2.79 -7.72 4.65
CA GLU A 152 -3.17 -8.54 5.79
C GLU A 152 -4.07 -9.72 5.43
N PHE A 153 -4.76 -9.65 4.30
CA PHE A 153 -5.65 -10.73 3.83
C PHE A 153 -5.00 -11.67 2.81
N SER A 154 -3.72 -11.45 2.51
CA SER A 154 -3.01 -12.20 1.45
C SER A 154 -2.87 -13.70 1.73
N THR A 155 -2.80 -14.14 2.99
CA THR A 155 -2.61 -15.55 3.38
C THR A 155 -3.89 -16.31 3.68
N LEU A 156 -5.05 -15.66 3.69
CA LEU A 156 -6.35 -16.32 3.87
C LEU A 156 -6.68 -17.35 2.75
N CYS A 157 -5.90 -17.32 1.66
CA CYS A 157 -5.99 -18.31 0.59
C CYS A 157 -5.76 -19.76 1.01
N ALA A 158 -5.09 -19.99 2.14
CA ALA A 158 -4.76 -21.32 2.64
C ALA A 158 -5.90 -21.97 3.42
N TYR A 159 -6.96 -21.22 3.76
CA TYR A 159 -8.13 -21.76 4.45
C TYR A 159 -9.21 -22.17 3.45
N PRO A 160 -9.79 -23.38 3.56
CA PRO A 160 -11.06 -23.64 2.93
C PRO A 160 -12.16 -22.87 3.70
N PRO A 161 -13.05 -22.10 3.03
CA PRO A 161 -13.42 -22.29 1.64
C PRO A 161 -12.53 -21.52 0.66
N ARG A 162 -12.11 -22.24 -0.38
CA ARG A 162 -11.46 -21.67 -1.56
C ARG A 162 -12.48 -20.80 -2.30
N PHE A 163 -12.29 -19.49 -2.26
CA PHE A 163 -12.82 -18.60 -3.31
C PHE A 163 -11.96 -17.35 -3.42
#